data_b761378d495d22598629254d0aca1775
#
_entry.id   b761378d495d22598629254d0aca1775
#
_cell.length_a   1.000
_cell.length_b   1.000
_cell.length_c   1.000
_cell.angle_alpha   90.00
_cell.angle_beta   90.00
_cell.angle_gamma   90.00
#
_symmetry.space_group_name_H-M   'P 1'
#
loop_
_entity.id
_entity.type
_entity.pdbx_description
1 polymer ?
#
loop_
_entity_poly.entity_id
_entity_poly.type
_entity_poly.pdbx_seq_one_letter_code
_entity_poly.pdbx_strand_id
1 'polypeptide(L)'
;KDKYLVDVTARNSFTYSILNTNKYMSGKDTLSDEVTVIKDMYPDIYVQSQQDSTYHDRVYFKGNIKDDYGFTKLQFVYSKLDKDGNVLSSSTVVPIKIQNSVTIQDFYYYFDQSMLNLQPGEQIEYYFQVFDNDGVNGAKSTKSSVQSYRVRSLEEIEEDLQRTEEETKSDFSDLLKESKNLAKEIEKMQQKMMQEK
;
A
#
# COMPACT_ATOMS: atom_id res chain seq x y z
N LYS A 1 56.89 11.58 22.83
CA LYS A 1 55.78 10.72 23.33
C LYS A 1 55.32 9.90 22.15
N ASP A 2 55.53 8.60 22.19
CA ASP A 2 55.06 7.69 21.13
C ASP A 2 53.55 7.57 21.22
N LYS A 3 52.87 7.71 20.08
CA LYS A 3 51.41 7.49 19.94
C LYS A 3 51.20 6.14 19.26
N TYR A 4 50.37 5.32 19.87
CA TYR A 4 49.92 4.08 19.28
C TYR A 4 48.47 4.22 18.88
N LEU A 5 48.11 3.77 17.67
CA LEU A 5 46.79 3.80 17.12
C LEU A 5 46.37 2.35 16.80
N VAL A 6 45.18 1.98 17.19
CA VAL A 6 44.61 0.67 16.88
C VAL A 6 43.21 0.91 16.33
N ASP A 7 42.96 0.47 15.11
CA ASP A 7 41.65 0.51 14.47
C ASP A 7 40.94 -0.82 14.71
N VAL A 8 39.69 -0.74 15.23
CA VAL A 8 38.87 -1.92 15.50
C VAL A 8 37.53 -1.73 14.83
N THR A 9 37.12 -2.68 13.98
CA THR A 9 35.78 -2.71 13.38
C THR A 9 34.84 -3.50 14.29
N ALA A 10 33.89 -2.83 14.91
CA ALA A 10 32.90 -3.44 15.79
C ALA A 10 31.68 -3.92 14.99
N ARG A 11 31.44 -5.22 14.95
CA ARG A 11 30.21 -5.83 14.39
C ARG A 11 29.19 -6.25 15.45
N ASN A 12 29.63 -6.44 16.66
CA ASN A 12 28.84 -6.74 17.86
C ASN A 12 29.36 -5.91 19.03
N SER A 13 28.53 -5.69 20.02
CA SER A 13 28.96 -5.05 21.26
C SER A 13 30.02 -5.90 21.98
N PHE A 14 31.04 -5.26 22.48
CA PHE A 14 32.12 -5.94 23.23
C PHE A 14 32.75 -4.99 24.24
N THR A 15 33.37 -5.59 25.26
CA THR A 15 34.18 -4.85 26.23
C THR A 15 35.62 -4.99 25.84
N TYR A 16 36.38 -3.91 25.86
CA TYR A 16 37.80 -3.92 25.65
C TYR A 16 38.56 -3.48 26.90
N SER A 17 39.79 -3.94 27.03
CA SER A 17 40.67 -3.57 28.14
C SER A 17 42.05 -3.18 27.61
N ILE A 18 42.55 -2.06 28.10
CA ILE A 18 43.89 -1.59 27.80
C ILE A 18 44.79 -1.90 29.00
N LEU A 19 45.82 -2.71 28.74
CA LEU A 19 46.84 -3.04 29.72
C LEU A 19 48.17 -2.41 29.33
N ASN A 20 48.84 -1.85 30.31
CA ASN A 20 50.15 -1.26 30.14
C ASN A 20 51.23 -2.22 30.71
N THR A 21 52.08 -2.74 29.85
CA THR A 21 53.20 -3.61 30.29
C THR A 21 54.52 -3.17 29.66
N ASN A 22 55.61 -3.35 30.37
CA ASN A 22 56.96 -3.22 29.81
C ASN A 22 57.85 -4.35 30.30
N LYS A 23 59.11 -4.39 29.81
CA LYS A 23 60.08 -5.46 30.14
C LYS A 23 60.38 -5.62 31.65
N TYR A 24 60.12 -4.60 32.44
CA TYR A 24 60.49 -4.55 33.84
C TYR A 24 59.30 -4.51 34.80
N MET A 25 58.14 -4.12 34.32
CA MET A 25 56.91 -3.96 35.15
C MET A 25 55.68 -4.31 34.37
N SER A 26 54.79 -5.11 34.97
CA SER A 26 53.40 -5.23 34.51
C SER A 26 52.58 -4.13 35.16
N GLY A 27 51.87 -3.31 34.38
CA GLY A 27 50.95 -2.31 34.89
C GLY A 27 49.85 -3.00 35.71
N LYS A 28 49.58 -2.43 36.88
CA LYS A 28 48.46 -2.92 37.73
C LYS A 28 47.11 -2.32 37.37
N ASP A 29 47.14 -1.25 36.61
CA ASP A 29 45.91 -0.52 36.22
C ASP A 29 45.48 -0.97 34.82
N THR A 30 44.26 -1.46 34.76
CA THR A 30 43.56 -1.84 33.52
C THR A 30 42.42 -0.82 33.28
N LEU A 31 42.46 -0.16 32.12
CA LEU A 31 41.34 0.63 31.66
C LEU A 31 40.40 -0.28 30.86
N SER A 32 39.17 -0.43 31.30
CA SER A 32 38.15 -1.21 30.58
C SER A 32 37.00 -0.29 30.21
N ASP A 33 36.52 -0.45 28.98
CA ASP A 33 35.34 0.30 28.48
C ASP A 33 34.53 -0.59 27.52
N GLU A 34 33.32 -0.20 27.26
CA GLU A 34 32.35 -0.96 26.46
C GLU A 34 32.05 -0.23 25.15
N VAL A 35 32.09 -0.98 24.07
CA VAL A 35 31.59 -0.54 22.76
C VAL A 35 30.22 -1.17 22.52
N THR A 36 29.18 -0.35 22.52
CA THR A 36 27.83 -0.79 22.19
C THR A 36 27.55 -0.56 20.71
N VAL A 37 27.27 -1.64 19.98
CA VAL A 37 26.88 -1.58 18.57
C VAL A 37 25.36 -1.43 18.49
N ILE A 38 24.88 -0.29 17.99
CA ILE A 38 23.48 -0.07 17.68
C ILE A 38 23.21 -0.74 16.33
N LYS A 39 22.31 -1.71 16.34
CA LYS A 39 21.88 -2.39 15.10
C LYS A 39 20.98 -1.47 14.31
N ASP A 40 21.31 -1.30 13.04
CA ASP A 40 20.50 -0.63 12.05
C ASP A 40 19.15 -1.34 11.85
N MET A 41 18.04 -0.60 11.89
CA MET A 41 16.70 -1.14 11.78
C MET A 41 16.25 -1.26 10.31
N TYR A 42 15.15 -1.96 10.10
CA TYR A 42 14.49 -1.97 8.79
C TYR A 42 13.71 -0.66 8.62
N PRO A 43 13.65 -0.11 7.41
CA PRO A 43 12.79 1.03 7.15
C PRO A 43 11.31 0.65 7.34
N ASP A 44 10.50 1.60 7.75
CA ASP A 44 9.07 1.43 7.93
C ASP A 44 8.31 2.17 6.83
N ILE A 45 7.16 1.60 6.41
CA ILE A 45 6.31 2.18 5.38
C ILE A 45 4.83 2.03 5.73
N TYR A 46 4.10 3.12 5.70
CA TYR A 46 2.67 3.16 5.85
C TYR A 46 2.03 3.81 4.63
N VAL A 47 0.97 3.20 4.08
CA VAL A 47 0.30 3.69 2.87
C VAL A 47 -1.20 3.65 3.05
N GLN A 48 -1.85 4.75 2.71
CA GLN A 48 -3.30 4.88 2.57
C GLN A 48 -3.63 5.07 1.10
N SER A 49 -4.71 4.44 0.64
CA SER A 49 -5.24 4.60 -0.71
C SER A 49 -6.61 5.24 -0.68
N GLN A 50 -6.89 6.06 -1.67
CA GLN A 50 -8.20 6.64 -1.91
C GLN A 50 -8.52 6.48 -3.39
N GLN A 51 -9.61 5.77 -3.68
CA GLN A 51 -10.12 5.62 -5.03
C GLN A 51 -10.86 6.90 -5.45
N ASP A 52 -10.73 7.28 -6.72
CA ASP A 52 -11.50 8.38 -7.29
C ASP A 52 -13.00 8.02 -7.32
N SER A 53 -13.84 8.94 -6.90
CA SER A 53 -15.29 8.71 -6.84
C SER A 53 -15.97 8.66 -8.22
N THR A 54 -15.35 9.26 -9.23
CA THR A 54 -15.88 9.35 -10.60
C THR A 54 -15.22 8.33 -11.52
N TYR A 55 -13.91 8.14 -11.35
CA TYR A 55 -13.09 7.25 -12.17
C TYR A 55 -12.53 6.13 -11.30
N HIS A 56 -13.26 5.02 -11.20
CA HIS A 56 -12.94 3.89 -10.32
C HIS A 56 -11.62 3.16 -10.66
N ASP A 57 -11.04 3.43 -11.81
CA ASP A 57 -9.74 2.98 -12.28
C ASP A 57 -8.56 3.87 -11.84
N ARG A 58 -8.84 4.94 -11.08
CA ARG A 58 -7.85 5.90 -10.57
C ARG A 58 -7.71 5.81 -9.06
N VAL A 59 -6.48 5.63 -8.63
CA VAL A 59 -6.16 5.51 -7.20
C VAL A 59 -5.09 6.52 -6.82
N TYR A 60 -5.36 7.27 -5.75
CA TYR A 60 -4.42 8.18 -5.12
C TYR A 60 -3.87 7.54 -3.86
N PHE A 61 -2.57 7.60 -3.70
CA PHE A 61 -1.87 7.09 -2.54
C PHE A 61 -1.21 8.23 -1.78
N LYS A 62 -1.37 8.19 -0.46
CA LYS A 62 -0.59 8.96 0.47
C LYS A 62 0.14 7.99 1.37
N GLY A 63 1.46 8.07 1.43
CA GLY A 63 2.26 7.23 2.28
C GLY A 63 3.24 8.03 3.13
N ASN A 64 3.70 7.39 4.20
CA ASN A 64 4.77 7.88 5.06
C ASN A 64 5.83 6.79 5.16
N ILE A 65 7.10 7.17 5.05
CA ILE A 65 8.26 6.31 5.23
C ILE A 65 9.12 6.84 6.37
N LYS A 66 9.68 5.91 7.17
CA LYS A 66 10.53 6.23 8.32
C LYS A 66 11.70 5.27 8.38
N ASP A 67 12.87 5.80 8.72
CA ASP A 67 14.13 5.05 8.91
C ASP A 67 15.04 5.80 9.87
N ASP A 68 16.01 5.13 10.49
CA ASP A 68 16.93 5.74 11.45
C ASP A 68 18.08 6.50 10.77
N TYR A 69 18.48 6.11 9.56
CA TYR A 69 19.60 6.73 8.82
C TYR A 69 19.22 7.32 7.46
N GLY A 70 17.99 7.08 6.98
CA GLY A 70 17.47 7.60 5.72
C GLY A 70 17.35 6.54 4.63
N PHE A 71 17.00 6.97 3.44
CA PHE A 71 16.53 6.10 2.36
C PHE A 71 17.45 6.13 1.15
N THR A 72 17.52 5.03 0.39
CA THR A 72 18.16 5.00 -0.94
C THR A 72 17.13 5.09 -2.05
N LYS A 73 16.00 4.38 -1.93
CA LYS A 73 14.96 4.37 -2.96
C LYS A 73 13.59 4.01 -2.39
N LEU A 74 12.57 4.54 -3.05
CA LEU A 74 11.17 4.13 -2.91
C LEU A 74 10.66 3.75 -4.30
N GLN A 75 9.93 2.65 -4.38
CA GLN A 75 9.39 2.17 -5.65
C GLN A 75 7.97 1.65 -5.49
N PHE A 76 7.17 1.84 -6.54
CA PHE A 76 5.88 1.20 -6.73
C PHE A 76 6.09 -0.01 -7.62
N VAL A 77 5.57 -1.17 -7.21
CA VAL A 77 5.73 -2.42 -7.93
C VAL A 77 4.35 -3.00 -8.20
N TYR A 78 4.08 -3.38 -9.45
CA TYR A 78 2.86 -4.07 -9.79
C TYR A 78 3.10 -5.24 -10.75
N SER A 79 2.21 -6.23 -10.69
CA SER A 79 2.19 -7.41 -11.56
C SER A 79 0.80 -7.62 -12.10
N LYS A 80 0.70 -8.01 -13.36
CA LYS A 80 -0.57 -8.45 -13.98
C LYS A 80 -0.74 -9.94 -13.78
N LEU A 81 -1.97 -10.34 -13.43
CA LEU A 81 -2.36 -11.72 -13.24
C LEU A 81 -3.57 -12.03 -14.13
N ASP A 82 -3.68 -13.28 -14.53
CA ASP A 82 -4.86 -13.77 -15.24
C ASP A 82 -6.04 -13.97 -14.27
N LYS A 83 -7.17 -14.43 -14.80
CA LYS A 83 -8.37 -14.73 -14.02
C LYS A 83 -8.18 -15.81 -12.95
N ASP A 84 -7.19 -16.67 -13.11
CA ASP A 84 -6.88 -17.79 -12.21
C ASP A 84 -5.78 -17.41 -11.19
N GLY A 85 -5.28 -16.17 -11.24
CA GLY A 85 -4.26 -15.65 -10.34
C GLY A 85 -2.83 -15.99 -10.76
N ASN A 86 -2.60 -16.48 -11.99
CA ASN A 86 -1.26 -16.72 -12.48
C ASN A 86 -0.64 -15.43 -13.02
N VAL A 87 0.64 -15.23 -12.77
CA VAL A 87 1.37 -14.04 -13.21
C VAL A 87 1.52 -14.06 -14.75
N LEU A 88 0.95 -13.06 -15.42
CA LEU A 88 1.02 -12.91 -16.88
C LEU A 88 2.35 -12.32 -17.36
N SER A 89 2.98 -11.48 -16.54
CA SER A 89 4.23 -10.81 -16.91
C SER A 89 5.10 -10.56 -15.68
N SER A 90 6.41 -10.35 -15.90
CA SER A 90 7.30 -9.90 -14.82
C SER A 90 6.79 -8.60 -14.19
N SER A 91 7.03 -8.44 -12.89
CA SER A 91 6.64 -7.24 -12.16
C SER A 91 7.25 -5.98 -12.79
N THR A 92 6.43 -4.97 -12.95
CA THR A 92 6.87 -3.64 -13.36
C THR A 92 7.23 -2.81 -12.14
N VAL A 93 8.38 -2.15 -12.20
CA VAL A 93 8.91 -1.33 -11.11
C VAL A 93 8.95 0.12 -11.55
N VAL A 94 8.28 1.00 -10.81
CA VAL A 94 8.23 2.44 -11.04
C VAL A 94 8.91 3.15 -9.88
N PRO A 95 10.04 3.88 -10.10
CA PRO A 95 10.71 4.61 -9.05
C PRO A 95 9.91 5.85 -8.63
N ILE A 96 9.84 6.10 -7.32
CA ILE A 96 9.24 7.29 -6.74
C ILE A 96 10.35 8.18 -6.19
N LYS A 97 10.29 9.48 -6.51
CA LYS A 97 11.29 10.45 -6.04
C LYS A 97 11.13 10.68 -4.54
N ILE A 98 12.23 10.55 -3.82
CA ILE A 98 12.36 10.82 -2.39
C ILE A 98 13.61 11.64 -2.10
N GLN A 99 13.70 12.15 -0.88
CA GLN A 99 14.91 12.80 -0.34
C GLN A 99 15.68 11.77 0.49
N ASN A 100 16.91 11.47 0.08
CA ASN A 100 17.69 10.39 0.68
C ASN A 100 18.27 10.73 2.08
N SER A 101 18.39 12.02 2.40
CA SER A 101 19.05 12.51 3.64
C SER A 101 18.07 12.78 4.80
N VAL A 102 16.80 12.43 4.65
CA VAL A 102 15.79 12.60 5.69
C VAL A 102 15.41 11.23 6.27
N THR A 103 15.04 11.22 7.55
CA THR A 103 14.67 9.99 8.27
C THR A 103 13.16 9.78 8.32
N ILE A 104 12.37 10.78 7.94
CA ILE A 104 10.90 10.69 7.83
C ILE A 104 10.47 11.51 6.63
N GLN A 105 9.62 10.95 5.79
CA GLN A 105 9.09 11.63 4.63
C GLN A 105 7.71 11.12 4.24
N ASP A 106 6.81 12.05 3.89
CA ASP A 106 5.57 11.73 3.20
C ASP A 106 5.82 11.65 1.69
N PHE A 107 5.07 10.77 1.03
CA PHE A 107 5.03 10.69 -0.43
C PHE A 107 3.61 10.59 -0.93
N TYR A 108 3.40 10.99 -2.17
CA TYR A 108 2.14 10.90 -2.88
C TYR A 108 2.37 10.20 -4.21
N TYR A 109 1.46 9.33 -4.58
CA TYR A 109 1.53 8.63 -5.85
C TYR A 109 0.13 8.51 -6.46
N TYR A 110 0.04 8.69 -7.77
CA TYR A 110 -1.18 8.55 -8.55
C TYR A 110 -1.01 7.35 -9.48
N PHE A 111 -1.99 6.47 -9.50
CA PHE A 111 -1.99 5.29 -10.35
C PHE A 111 -3.26 5.23 -11.18
N ASP A 112 -3.10 5.32 -12.49
CA ASP A 112 -4.17 5.16 -13.47
C ASP A 112 -4.14 3.73 -14.02
N GLN A 113 -5.07 2.91 -13.56
CA GLN A 113 -5.16 1.50 -13.91
C GLN A 113 -5.69 1.29 -15.34
N SER A 114 -6.41 2.29 -15.91
CA SER A 114 -6.91 2.23 -17.29
C SER A 114 -5.80 2.08 -18.32
N MET A 115 -4.61 2.65 -18.01
CA MET A 115 -3.43 2.56 -18.89
C MET A 115 -2.88 1.14 -19.03
N LEU A 116 -3.30 0.22 -18.15
CA LEU A 116 -2.82 -1.17 -18.18
C LEU A 116 -3.55 -2.05 -19.20
N ASN A 117 -4.66 -1.58 -19.77
CA ASN A 117 -5.48 -2.31 -20.75
C ASN A 117 -5.81 -3.74 -20.27
N LEU A 118 -6.28 -3.86 -19.03
CA LEU A 118 -6.66 -5.15 -18.45
C LEU A 118 -7.90 -5.71 -19.17
N GLN A 119 -7.83 -6.99 -19.47
CA GLN A 119 -8.97 -7.70 -20.04
C GLN A 119 -9.99 -8.09 -18.94
N PRO A 120 -11.27 -8.31 -19.31
CA PRO A 120 -12.26 -8.81 -18.36
C PRO A 120 -11.78 -10.07 -17.62
N GLY A 121 -11.83 -10.04 -16.30
CA GLY A 121 -11.34 -11.08 -15.40
C GLY A 121 -9.88 -10.98 -14.99
N GLU A 122 -9.06 -10.19 -15.70
CA GLU A 122 -7.67 -9.94 -15.28
C GLU A 122 -7.60 -9.08 -14.04
N GLN A 123 -6.50 -9.23 -13.29
CA GLN A 123 -6.23 -8.48 -12.09
C GLN A 123 -4.79 -7.99 -12.03
N ILE A 124 -4.55 -7.03 -11.17
CA ILE A 124 -3.22 -6.58 -10.80
C ILE A 124 -3.04 -6.69 -9.30
N GLU A 125 -1.82 -7.02 -8.89
CA GLU A 125 -1.36 -6.86 -7.52
C GLU A 125 -0.26 -5.81 -7.50
N TYR A 126 -0.27 -4.95 -6.47
CA TYR A 126 0.69 -3.89 -6.35
C TYR A 126 1.02 -3.58 -4.89
N TYR A 127 2.23 -3.05 -4.67
CA TYR A 127 2.73 -2.63 -3.38
C TYR A 127 3.80 -1.55 -3.54
N PHE A 128 4.09 -0.85 -2.47
CA PHE A 128 5.24 0.04 -2.36
C PHE A 128 6.36 -0.66 -1.62
N GLN A 129 7.61 -0.36 -2.00
CA GLN A 129 8.79 -0.89 -1.34
C GLN A 129 9.81 0.23 -1.12
N VAL A 130 10.20 0.40 0.13
CA VAL A 130 11.24 1.35 0.55
C VAL A 130 12.51 0.60 0.90
N PHE A 131 13.66 1.22 0.64
CA PHE A 131 14.98 0.69 0.94
C PHE A 131 15.75 1.70 1.77
N ASP A 132 16.42 1.22 2.83
CA ASP A 132 17.32 2.00 3.66
C ASP A 132 18.61 2.37 2.93
N ASN A 133 19.52 3.04 3.65
CA ASN A 133 20.83 3.46 3.14
C ASN A 133 21.98 2.65 3.74
N ASP A 134 21.74 1.44 4.33
CA ASP A 134 22.83 0.62 4.89
C ASP A 134 23.83 0.20 3.80
N GLY A 135 24.94 0.92 3.74
CA GLY A 135 26.05 0.66 2.82
C GLY A 135 27.03 -0.40 3.33
N VAL A 136 26.88 -0.89 4.56
CA VAL A 136 27.82 -1.81 5.21
C VAL A 136 27.36 -3.27 5.09
N ASN A 137 26.08 -3.53 5.41
CA ASN A 137 25.53 -4.89 5.39
C ASN A 137 24.60 -5.14 4.19
N GLY A 138 24.41 -4.12 3.36
CA GLY A 138 23.48 -4.12 2.23
C GLY A 138 22.10 -3.56 2.59
N ALA A 139 21.53 -2.81 1.67
CA ALA A 139 20.26 -2.12 1.88
C ALA A 139 19.14 -3.10 2.23
N LYS A 140 18.52 -2.89 3.41
CA LYS A 140 17.32 -3.59 3.83
C LYS A 140 16.11 -2.97 3.15
N SER A 141 15.01 -3.69 3.10
CA SER A 141 13.80 -3.16 2.50
C SER A 141 12.54 -3.63 3.21
N THR A 142 11.52 -2.79 3.17
CA THR A 142 10.18 -3.11 3.68
C THR A 142 9.14 -2.84 2.60
N LYS A 143 8.16 -3.74 2.50
CA LYS A 143 7.02 -3.62 1.59
C LYS A 143 5.79 -3.16 2.36
N SER A 144 4.95 -2.34 1.72
CA SER A 144 3.59 -2.10 2.19
C SER A 144 2.74 -3.36 2.10
N SER A 145 1.51 -3.32 2.62
CA SER A 145 0.51 -4.33 2.29
C SER A 145 0.32 -4.42 0.77
N VAL A 146 0.18 -5.66 0.27
CA VAL A 146 -0.19 -5.89 -1.13
C VAL A 146 -1.65 -5.54 -1.31
N GLN A 147 -1.96 -4.76 -2.34
CA GLN A 147 -3.31 -4.43 -2.76
C GLN A 147 -3.57 -5.05 -4.13
N SER A 148 -4.83 -5.33 -4.40
CA SER A 148 -5.25 -5.88 -5.68
C SER A 148 -6.40 -5.08 -6.29
N TYR A 149 -6.46 -5.07 -7.61
CA TYR A 149 -7.58 -4.56 -8.38
C TYR A 149 -7.89 -5.56 -9.49
N ARG A 150 -9.16 -5.90 -9.68
CA ARG A 150 -9.64 -6.85 -10.69
C ARG A 150 -10.70 -6.20 -11.56
N VAL A 151 -10.59 -6.40 -12.86
CA VAL A 151 -11.65 -6.09 -13.81
C VAL A 151 -12.71 -7.18 -13.74
N ARG A 152 -13.99 -6.81 -13.71
CA ARG A 152 -15.09 -7.78 -13.72
C ARG A 152 -15.04 -8.65 -14.95
N SER A 153 -15.37 -9.93 -14.80
CA SER A 153 -15.50 -10.85 -15.94
C SER A 153 -16.74 -10.51 -16.79
N LEU A 154 -16.78 -11.02 -18.00
CA LEU A 154 -17.95 -10.85 -18.87
C LEU A 154 -19.19 -11.53 -18.26
N GLU A 155 -19.02 -12.68 -17.63
CA GLU A 155 -20.07 -13.41 -16.95
C GLU A 155 -20.65 -12.59 -15.78
N GLU A 156 -19.81 -12.00 -14.96
CA GLU A 156 -20.23 -11.11 -13.85
C GLU A 156 -20.98 -9.87 -14.35
N ILE A 157 -20.57 -9.32 -15.49
CA ILE A 157 -21.26 -8.17 -16.11
C ILE A 157 -22.63 -8.60 -16.63
N GLU A 158 -22.72 -9.77 -17.28
CA GLU A 158 -23.98 -10.30 -17.79
C GLU A 158 -24.96 -10.63 -16.65
N GLU A 159 -24.50 -11.24 -15.57
CA GLU A 159 -25.31 -11.51 -14.37
C GLU A 159 -25.83 -10.23 -13.73
N ASP A 160 -24.98 -9.21 -13.59
CA ASP A 160 -25.39 -7.91 -13.06
C ASP A 160 -26.42 -7.22 -13.95
N LEU A 161 -26.27 -7.30 -15.27
CA LEU A 161 -27.26 -6.77 -16.22
C LEU A 161 -28.60 -7.47 -16.10
N GLN A 162 -28.61 -8.82 -16.06
CA GLN A 162 -29.83 -9.60 -15.90
C GLN A 162 -30.54 -9.26 -14.58
N ARG A 163 -29.81 -9.17 -13.47
CA ARG A 163 -30.37 -8.79 -12.18
C ARG A 163 -31.00 -7.40 -12.23
N THR A 164 -30.29 -6.42 -12.81
CA THR A 164 -30.80 -5.06 -12.95
C THR A 164 -32.05 -4.99 -13.84
N GLU A 165 -32.12 -5.79 -14.90
CA GLU A 165 -33.32 -5.88 -15.73
C GLU A 165 -34.52 -6.46 -14.95
N GLU A 166 -34.30 -7.53 -14.16
CA GLU A 166 -35.36 -8.13 -13.34
C GLU A 166 -35.87 -7.19 -12.26
N GLU A 167 -34.97 -6.49 -11.56
CA GLU A 167 -35.33 -5.45 -10.58
C GLU A 167 -36.13 -4.34 -11.24
N THR A 168 -35.69 -3.81 -12.38
CA THR A 168 -36.38 -2.77 -13.12
C THR A 168 -37.78 -3.22 -13.59
N LYS A 169 -37.93 -4.45 -14.06
CA LYS A 169 -39.24 -5.05 -14.44
C LYS A 169 -40.17 -5.17 -13.24
N SER A 170 -39.65 -5.57 -12.09
CA SER A 170 -40.40 -5.66 -10.83
C SER A 170 -40.91 -4.28 -10.40
N ASP A 171 -40.03 -3.30 -10.32
CA ASP A 171 -40.33 -1.94 -9.93
C ASP A 171 -41.39 -1.31 -10.86
N PHE A 172 -41.22 -1.53 -12.17
CA PHE A 172 -42.21 -1.06 -13.15
C PHE A 172 -43.59 -1.73 -12.99
N SER A 173 -43.61 -3.03 -12.70
CA SER A 173 -44.85 -3.75 -12.40
C SER A 173 -45.56 -3.21 -11.17
N ASP A 174 -44.83 -2.87 -10.14
CA ASP A 174 -45.37 -2.34 -8.89
C ASP A 174 -45.90 -0.89 -9.08
N LEU A 175 -45.16 -0.05 -9.81
CA LEU A 175 -45.63 1.28 -10.21
C LEU A 175 -46.93 1.23 -11.05
N LEU A 176 -47.03 0.25 -11.96
CA LEU A 176 -48.28 0.03 -12.72
C LEU A 176 -49.46 -0.39 -11.84
N LYS A 177 -49.23 -1.23 -10.81
CA LYS A 177 -50.29 -1.60 -9.85
C LYS A 177 -50.74 -0.40 -9.03
N GLU A 178 -49.79 0.40 -8.56
CA GLU A 178 -50.06 1.62 -7.79
C GLU A 178 -50.84 2.62 -8.61
N SER A 179 -50.43 2.88 -9.85
CA SER A 179 -51.14 3.75 -10.79
C SER A 179 -52.58 3.31 -11.04
N LYS A 180 -52.79 1.99 -11.24
CA LYS A 180 -54.16 1.44 -11.39
C LYS A 180 -55.01 1.60 -10.13
N ASN A 181 -54.44 1.47 -8.96
CA ASN A 181 -55.13 1.66 -7.70
C ASN A 181 -55.51 3.12 -7.50
N LEU A 182 -54.59 4.05 -7.76
CA LEU A 182 -54.87 5.48 -7.74
C LEU A 182 -56.00 5.88 -8.71
N ALA A 183 -55.98 5.36 -9.94
CA ALA A 183 -57.06 5.60 -10.92
C ALA A 183 -58.41 5.13 -10.39
N LYS A 184 -58.47 3.94 -9.76
CA LYS A 184 -59.74 3.45 -9.13
C LYS A 184 -60.20 4.30 -7.96
N GLU A 185 -59.29 4.84 -7.17
CA GLU A 185 -59.66 5.75 -6.06
C GLU A 185 -60.19 7.06 -6.57
N ILE A 186 -59.58 7.63 -7.61
CA ILE A 186 -60.09 8.84 -8.27
C ILE A 186 -61.52 8.63 -8.82
N GLU A 187 -61.74 7.50 -9.48
CA GLU A 187 -63.06 7.14 -10.00
C GLU A 187 -64.13 7.03 -8.89
N LYS A 188 -63.77 6.38 -7.77
CA LYS A 188 -64.63 6.29 -6.59
C LYS A 188 -64.94 7.68 -5.96
N MET A 189 -63.96 8.56 -5.88
CA MET A 189 -64.15 9.91 -5.37
C MET A 189 -65.06 10.71 -6.30
N GLN A 190 -64.88 10.60 -7.62
CA GLN A 190 -65.77 11.27 -8.60
C GLN A 190 -67.23 10.79 -8.48
N GLN A 191 -67.43 9.46 -8.33
CA GLN A 191 -68.79 8.92 -8.13
C GLN A 191 -69.42 9.40 -6.84
N LYS A 192 -68.70 9.52 -5.72
CA LYS A 192 -69.21 10.09 -4.48
C LYS A 192 -69.64 11.56 -4.63
N MET A 193 -68.82 12.38 -5.29
CA MET A 193 -69.13 13.78 -5.53
C MET A 193 -70.34 13.99 -6.44
N MET A 194 -70.65 13.00 -7.30
CA MET A 194 -71.88 13.05 -8.11
C MET A 194 -73.15 12.65 -7.34
N GLN A 195 -73.03 11.87 -6.25
CA GLN A 195 -74.19 11.40 -5.45
C GLN A 195 -74.52 12.37 -4.33
N GLU A 196 -73.71 13.32 -3.98
CA GLU A 196 -73.94 14.34 -2.95
C GLU A 196 -74.47 15.65 -3.51
N LYS A 197 -74.91 15.70 -4.80
CA LYS A 197 -75.62 16.76 -5.45
C LYS A 197 -77.09 16.38 -5.65
#